data_1faa4250dd1d85f86f8cb1e8d00eafa5
#
_entry.id   1faa4250dd1d85f86f8cb1e8d00eafa5
#
_cell.length_a   1.000
_cell.length_b   1.000
_cell.length_c   1.000
_cell.angle_alpha   90.00
_cell.angle_beta   90.00
_cell.angle_gamma   90.00
#
_symmetry.space_group_name_H-M   'P 1'
#
loop_
_entity.id
_entity.type
_entity.pdbx_description
1 polymer ?
#
loop_
_entity_poly.entity_id
_entity_poly.type
_entity_poly.pdbx_seq_one_letter_code
_entity_poly.pdbx_strand_id
1 'polypeptide(L)'
;MSPQPFEIFDLLPKQRLKEFLTAVTQDDPWVLSVLDAQGRCIMEGVSPGVPADQARQMLSGSALKGLSNLLLSSESLSEIHRDSGLPLYGAPLSCQGSRLGALIAWFPKKPHPDTGRRDFRRIWLHLQDRLNDGYDLNNLSSEIVRNYEELALLYNLSMRLGAQPDLNRIYQIVAEQVQSILPDSNLAILLVDEAAEEIVSQLAVDGKGHRRPPFRLKLGQGITGQVVATGHPSIVCNVHEHPGFVEASYPVTSLLSVPIAIGEKVLGVINISDKAHGAEFTTYDLKLISAIAAEAAVAIENGRLFGEVKDLFLSAIKSLVMAIDAKDPYTHLHSVRVSEFSTAVAEVLGLSGREVEDIKLAGLLHDIGKIGVPERVLLKTGQLTHEEWDEMKKHPLHSVQILEQVKQFEHLAKWVRHEHERYDGKGYPDGLEGDAIPLASRIIAVADAFDAITSDRYYRKRRPEQEALKILQDHAGTQFDPKIVEAFLTAHREGRLQTNSSS
;
A
#
# COMPACT_ATOMS: atom_id res chain seq x y z
N MET A 1 3.26 -23.39 16.89
CA MET A 1 4.54 -24.05 17.26
C MET A 1 4.69 -23.96 18.75
N SER A 2 4.81 -25.11 19.47
CA SER A 2 5.20 -25.08 20.88
C SER A 2 6.56 -24.39 20.97
N PRO A 3 6.78 -23.45 21.90
CA PRO A 3 8.08 -22.81 22.06
C PRO A 3 9.12 -23.90 22.33
N GLN A 4 10.23 -23.86 21.60
CA GLN A 4 11.36 -24.74 21.89
C GLN A 4 11.81 -24.46 23.33
N PRO A 5 12.10 -25.49 24.13
CA PRO A 5 12.58 -25.30 25.49
C PRO A 5 13.91 -24.51 25.44
N PHE A 6 14.01 -23.45 26.23
CA PHE A 6 15.25 -22.70 26.38
C PHE A 6 16.36 -23.57 26.95
N GLU A 7 17.57 -23.37 26.47
CA GLU A 7 18.79 -23.90 27.11
C GLU A 7 19.38 -22.86 28.06
N ILE A 8 20.21 -23.31 29.00
CA ILE A 8 20.85 -22.41 30.00
C ILE A 8 21.62 -21.27 29.30
N PHE A 9 22.30 -21.57 28.17
CA PHE A 9 23.08 -20.56 27.44
C PHE A 9 22.25 -19.55 26.66
N ASP A 10 21.00 -19.85 26.38
CA ASP A 10 20.07 -18.89 25.78
C ASP A 10 19.71 -17.78 26.78
N LEU A 11 19.64 -18.12 28.07
CA LEU A 11 19.26 -17.22 29.14
C LEU A 11 20.47 -16.59 29.85
N LEU A 12 21.57 -17.33 29.96
CA LEU A 12 22.81 -16.86 30.58
C LEU A 12 24.00 -17.21 29.68
N PRO A 13 24.56 -16.26 28.92
CA PRO A 13 25.67 -16.47 28.01
C PRO A 13 26.86 -17.14 28.70
N LYS A 14 27.51 -18.09 27.99
CA LYS A 14 28.62 -18.91 28.48
C LYS A 14 29.70 -18.11 29.21
N GLN A 15 30.05 -16.94 28.71
CA GLN A 15 31.05 -16.07 29.31
C GLN A 15 30.58 -15.55 30.70
N ARG A 16 29.33 -15.13 30.82
CA ARG A 16 28.77 -14.64 32.08
C ARG A 16 28.62 -15.73 33.14
N LEU A 17 28.24 -16.94 32.70
CA LEU A 17 28.18 -18.09 33.60
C LEU A 17 29.58 -18.45 34.10
N LYS A 18 30.60 -18.41 33.24
CA LYS A 18 31.99 -18.63 33.63
C LYS A 18 32.49 -17.59 34.64
N GLU A 19 32.23 -16.32 34.38
CA GLU A 19 32.58 -15.22 35.30
C GLU A 19 31.92 -15.41 36.67
N PHE A 20 30.63 -15.78 36.67
CA PHE A 20 29.89 -16.06 37.89
C PHE A 20 30.50 -17.22 38.68
N LEU A 21 30.75 -18.38 38.05
CA LEU A 21 31.33 -19.55 38.71
C LEU A 21 32.74 -19.23 39.24
N THR A 22 33.54 -18.48 38.48
CA THR A 22 34.90 -18.10 38.91
C THR A 22 34.82 -17.19 40.15
N ALA A 23 33.95 -16.19 40.16
CA ALA A 23 33.78 -15.28 41.28
C ALA A 23 33.34 -16.01 42.58
N VAL A 24 32.44 -16.96 42.44
CA VAL A 24 31.92 -17.71 43.58
C VAL A 24 32.91 -18.73 44.12
N THR A 25 33.81 -19.26 43.29
CA THR A 25 34.83 -20.27 43.72
C THR A 25 36.16 -19.62 44.17
N GLN A 26 36.28 -18.30 44.18
CA GLN A 26 37.52 -17.61 44.45
C GLN A 26 37.95 -17.70 45.91
N ASP A 27 37.00 -17.62 46.82
CA ASP A 27 37.28 -17.48 48.27
C ASP A 27 37.10 -18.77 49.08
N ASP A 28 36.37 -19.77 48.54
CA ASP A 28 36.04 -21.01 49.25
C ASP A 28 36.43 -22.25 48.45
N PRO A 29 36.82 -23.36 49.10
CA PRO A 29 37.30 -24.60 48.43
C PRO A 29 36.13 -25.41 47.86
N TRP A 30 35.54 -24.93 46.76
CA TRP A 30 34.39 -25.57 46.09
C TRP A 30 34.76 -26.08 44.73
N VAL A 31 34.00 -27.11 44.31
CA VAL A 31 33.84 -27.48 42.93
C VAL A 31 32.37 -27.35 42.60
N LEU A 32 32.06 -26.41 41.69
CA LEU A 32 30.70 -26.19 41.19
C LEU A 32 30.58 -26.72 39.80
N SER A 33 29.52 -27.47 39.52
CA SER A 33 29.22 -27.96 38.18
C SER A 33 27.79 -27.62 37.80
N VAL A 34 27.62 -27.07 36.59
CA VAL A 34 26.32 -26.81 35.99
C VAL A 34 26.06 -27.88 34.99
N LEU A 35 24.92 -28.54 35.12
CA LEU A 35 24.43 -29.58 34.21
C LEU A 35 23.31 -29.07 33.36
N ASP A 36 23.23 -29.53 32.11
CA ASP A 36 22.06 -29.29 31.26
C ASP A 36 20.87 -30.20 31.64
N ALA A 37 19.74 -30.03 30.92
CA ALA A 37 18.53 -30.82 31.12
C ALA A 37 18.71 -32.31 30.88
N GLN A 38 19.76 -32.73 30.17
CA GLN A 38 20.15 -34.13 29.91
C GLN A 38 21.15 -34.66 30.94
N GLY A 39 21.53 -33.84 31.92
CA GLY A 39 22.47 -34.18 32.96
C GLY A 39 23.94 -34.16 32.53
N ARG A 40 24.28 -33.54 31.42
CA ARG A 40 25.65 -33.34 30.95
C ARG A 40 26.25 -32.12 31.59
N CYS A 41 27.49 -32.22 32.08
CA CYS A 41 28.19 -31.07 32.62
C CYS A 41 28.54 -30.10 31.48
N ILE A 42 27.98 -28.89 31.57
CA ILE A 42 28.18 -27.81 30.55
C ILE A 42 29.21 -26.80 31.01
N MET A 43 29.43 -26.65 32.32
CA MET A 43 30.42 -25.74 32.88
C MET A 43 30.81 -26.11 34.30
N GLU A 44 32.07 -25.83 34.62
CA GLU A 44 32.65 -26.07 35.95
C GLU A 44 33.38 -24.82 36.47
N GLY A 45 33.27 -24.57 37.75
CA GLY A 45 34.09 -23.64 38.52
C GLY A 45 34.84 -24.39 39.59
N VAL A 46 36.17 -24.31 39.58
CA VAL A 46 37.03 -24.98 40.55
C VAL A 46 37.81 -23.93 41.33
N SER A 47 37.74 -23.99 42.66
CA SER A 47 38.53 -23.10 43.51
C SER A 47 40.05 -23.34 43.31
N PRO A 48 40.86 -22.30 43.32
CA PRO A 48 42.31 -22.40 43.21
C PRO A 48 42.99 -23.35 44.21
N GLY A 49 42.37 -23.61 45.35
CA GLY A 49 42.90 -24.51 46.41
C GLY A 49 42.57 -25.97 46.21
N VAL A 50 41.83 -26.38 45.16
CA VAL A 50 41.45 -27.77 44.92
C VAL A 50 42.34 -28.39 43.85
N PRO A 51 43.01 -29.57 44.18
CA PRO A 51 43.83 -30.25 43.18
C PRO A 51 43.01 -30.71 41.97
N ALA A 52 43.51 -30.45 40.76
CA ALA A 52 42.81 -30.74 39.52
C ALA A 52 42.45 -32.21 39.34
N ASP A 53 43.27 -33.12 39.87
CA ASP A 53 43.02 -34.58 39.79
C ASP A 53 41.85 -34.96 40.68
N GLN A 54 41.66 -34.37 41.85
CA GLN A 54 40.51 -34.59 42.72
C GLN A 54 39.21 -34.07 42.07
N ALA A 55 39.26 -32.92 41.45
CA ALA A 55 38.13 -32.37 40.72
C ALA A 55 37.69 -33.31 39.57
N ARG A 56 38.66 -33.75 38.74
CA ARG A 56 38.37 -34.67 37.64
C ARG A 56 37.85 -36.01 38.06
N GLN A 57 38.36 -36.56 39.15
CA GLN A 57 37.95 -37.90 39.68
C GLN A 57 36.50 -37.87 40.17
N MET A 58 36.02 -36.74 40.68
CA MET A 58 34.67 -36.56 41.19
C MET A 58 33.65 -36.31 40.06
N LEU A 59 34.07 -35.74 38.95
CA LEU A 59 33.23 -35.38 37.79
C LEU A 59 33.22 -36.47 36.71
N SER A 60 34.01 -37.54 36.88
CA SER A 60 34.05 -38.66 35.94
C SER A 60 33.06 -39.77 36.29
N GLY A 61 32.18 -40.09 35.34
CA GLY A 61 31.54 -41.39 35.27
C GLY A 61 30.09 -41.56 35.74
N SER A 62 29.69 -42.80 35.99
CA SER A 62 28.32 -43.26 36.28
C SER A 62 27.65 -42.61 37.50
N ALA A 63 28.44 -42.04 38.39
CA ALA A 63 27.96 -41.32 39.56
C ALA A 63 27.23 -39.99 39.24
N LEU A 64 27.70 -39.21 38.25
CA LEU A 64 27.04 -38.01 37.78
C LEU A 64 25.69 -38.28 37.09
N LYS A 65 25.59 -39.41 36.32
CA LYS A 65 24.34 -39.80 35.65
C LYS A 65 23.25 -40.21 36.64
N GLY A 66 23.58 -40.90 37.72
CA GLY A 66 22.60 -41.21 38.76
C GLY A 66 22.13 -40.00 39.57
N LEU A 67 23.05 -39.08 39.84
CA LEU A 67 22.77 -37.81 40.51
C LEU A 67 21.96 -36.82 39.64
N SER A 68 22.28 -36.74 38.37
CA SER A 68 21.53 -35.87 37.47
C SER A 68 20.05 -36.25 37.36
N ASN A 69 19.75 -37.55 37.28
CA ASN A 69 18.37 -38.01 37.23
C ASN A 69 17.61 -37.70 38.54
N LEU A 70 18.28 -37.83 39.69
CA LEU A 70 17.68 -37.53 41.01
C LEU A 70 17.46 -36.02 41.21
N LEU A 71 18.37 -35.21 40.76
CA LEU A 71 18.26 -33.73 40.84
C LEU A 71 17.27 -33.20 39.83
N LEU A 72 17.22 -33.73 38.64
CA LEU A 72 16.23 -33.35 37.62
C LEU A 72 14.81 -33.81 38.00
N SER A 73 14.63 -34.78 38.89
CA SER A 73 13.34 -35.16 39.45
C SER A 73 12.95 -34.45 40.76
N SER A 74 13.88 -33.77 41.44
CA SER A 74 13.63 -33.05 42.69
C SER A 74 13.14 -31.62 42.43
N GLU A 75 12.28 -31.08 43.31
CA GLU A 75 11.82 -29.69 43.27
C GLU A 75 12.59 -28.73 44.17
N SER A 76 13.51 -29.24 44.93
CA SER A 76 14.22 -28.49 45.96
C SER A 76 15.69 -28.90 46.11
N LEU A 77 16.43 -28.12 46.84
CA LEU A 77 17.81 -28.35 47.24
C LEU A 77 17.89 -29.68 48.00
N SER A 78 18.76 -30.58 47.54
CA SER A 78 19.02 -31.90 48.13
C SER A 78 20.46 -31.97 48.60
N GLU A 79 20.68 -32.55 49.84
CA GLU A 79 21.98 -32.94 50.31
C GLU A 79 22.12 -34.47 50.08
N ILE A 80 23.20 -34.83 49.41
CA ILE A 80 23.45 -36.24 48.99
C ILE A 80 24.71 -36.68 49.70
N HIS A 81 24.57 -37.64 50.60
CA HIS A 81 25.71 -38.29 51.25
C HIS A 81 26.28 -39.41 50.34
N ARG A 82 27.61 -39.32 50.12
CA ARG A 82 28.35 -40.38 49.45
C ARG A 82 29.09 -41.24 50.51
N ASP A 83 29.46 -42.43 50.08
CA ASP A 83 30.27 -43.34 50.89
C ASP A 83 31.62 -42.75 51.40
N SER A 84 32.07 -41.66 50.76
CA SER A 84 33.25 -40.89 51.14
C SER A 84 33.07 -40.00 52.38
N GLY A 85 31.84 -39.86 52.89
CA GLY A 85 31.54 -39.03 54.06
C GLY A 85 31.62 -37.51 53.84
N LEU A 86 31.81 -37.04 52.59
CA LEU A 86 31.82 -35.63 52.23
C LEU A 86 30.48 -35.23 51.65
N PRO A 87 29.89 -34.12 52.05
CA PRO A 87 28.59 -33.68 51.59
C PRO A 87 28.65 -33.19 50.14
N LEU A 88 27.65 -33.61 49.35
CA LEU A 88 27.38 -33.14 48.02
C LEU A 88 26.03 -32.46 48.04
N TYR A 89 25.97 -31.22 47.54
CA TYR A 89 24.73 -30.47 47.42
C TYR A 89 24.32 -30.39 45.94
N GLY A 90 23.03 -30.51 45.69
CA GLY A 90 22.48 -30.35 44.35
C GLY A 90 21.14 -29.67 44.39
N ALA A 91 20.87 -28.85 43.37
CA ALA A 91 19.58 -28.18 43.22
C ALA A 91 19.23 -28.02 41.74
N PRO A 92 17.94 -28.12 41.35
CA PRO A 92 17.50 -27.92 39.98
C PRO A 92 17.63 -26.46 39.60
N LEU A 93 17.93 -26.21 38.34
CA LEU A 93 17.84 -24.91 37.70
C LEU A 93 16.60 -24.91 36.77
N SER A 94 15.71 -23.95 36.99
CA SER A 94 14.45 -23.88 36.25
C SER A 94 14.14 -22.41 35.89
N CYS A 95 13.33 -22.21 34.86
CA CYS A 95 12.80 -20.93 34.48
C CYS A 95 11.36 -21.12 34.01
N GLN A 96 10.42 -20.35 34.59
CA GLN A 96 8.99 -20.40 34.26
C GLN A 96 8.40 -21.84 34.24
N GLY A 97 8.76 -22.64 35.24
CA GLY A 97 8.32 -24.04 35.36
C GLY A 97 9.03 -25.06 34.47
N SER A 98 9.84 -24.62 33.52
CA SER A 98 10.66 -25.48 32.68
C SER A 98 12.01 -25.77 33.33
N ARG A 99 12.46 -27.00 33.32
CA ARG A 99 13.77 -27.38 33.85
C ARG A 99 14.85 -27.15 32.81
N LEU A 100 15.85 -26.38 33.19
CA LEU A 100 17.01 -26.05 32.36
C LEU A 100 18.22 -26.93 32.67
N GLY A 101 18.29 -27.46 33.88
CA GLY A 101 19.43 -28.21 34.32
C GLY A 101 19.52 -28.34 35.86
N ALA A 102 20.73 -28.48 36.37
CA ALA A 102 21.01 -28.54 37.79
C ALA A 102 22.35 -27.92 38.15
N LEU A 103 22.45 -27.34 39.36
CA LEU A 103 23.70 -26.92 39.99
C LEU A 103 24.12 -27.98 40.98
N ILE A 104 25.39 -28.37 40.96
CA ILE A 104 25.98 -29.32 41.90
C ILE A 104 27.19 -28.63 42.56
N ALA A 105 27.32 -28.77 43.87
CA ALA A 105 28.48 -28.32 44.59
C ALA A 105 29.07 -29.46 45.41
N TRP A 106 30.38 -29.56 45.38
CA TRP A 106 31.15 -30.47 46.18
C TRP A 106 32.25 -29.75 46.98
N PHE A 107 32.51 -30.21 48.23
CA PHE A 107 33.49 -29.67 49.12
C PHE A 107 34.61 -30.71 49.36
N PRO A 108 35.87 -30.40 49.04
CA PRO A 108 37.00 -31.31 49.26
C PRO A 108 37.37 -31.50 50.73
N LYS A 109 36.91 -30.57 51.59
CA LYS A 109 37.05 -30.71 53.07
C LYS A 109 35.65 -30.58 53.68
N LYS A 110 35.39 -31.31 54.79
CA LYS A 110 34.09 -31.31 55.47
C LYS A 110 33.78 -29.90 55.98
N PRO A 111 32.86 -29.14 55.40
CA PRO A 111 32.45 -27.83 55.94
C PRO A 111 31.66 -28.08 57.24
N HIS A 112 31.48 -27.00 58.04
CA HIS A 112 30.47 -27.08 59.09
C HIS A 112 29.10 -27.30 58.45
N PRO A 113 28.29 -28.30 58.88
CA PRO A 113 27.08 -28.71 58.20
C PRO A 113 26.12 -27.58 57.82
N ASP A 114 25.96 -26.64 58.73
CA ASP A 114 25.04 -25.48 58.54
C ASP A 114 25.56 -24.42 57.57
N THR A 115 26.88 -24.24 57.46
CA THR A 115 27.47 -23.27 56.56
C THR A 115 27.43 -23.73 55.13
N GLY A 116 27.87 -24.93 54.85
CA GLY A 116 27.90 -25.47 53.48
C GLY A 116 26.54 -25.47 52.77
N ARG A 117 25.46 -25.87 53.49
CA ARG A 117 24.10 -25.83 52.96
C ARG A 117 23.60 -24.43 52.72
N ARG A 118 23.89 -23.47 53.64
CA ARG A 118 23.46 -22.08 53.50
C ARG A 118 24.13 -21.38 52.32
N ASP A 119 25.43 -21.58 52.19
CA ASP A 119 26.22 -20.95 51.12
C ASP A 119 25.85 -21.50 49.76
N PHE A 120 25.68 -22.83 49.64
CA PHE A 120 25.17 -23.45 48.39
C PHE A 120 23.78 -22.92 48.00
N ARG A 121 22.87 -22.84 49.01
CA ARG A 121 21.54 -22.26 48.76
C ARG A 121 21.60 -20.82 48.22
N ARG A 122 22.52 -20.02 48.78
CA ARG A 122 22.73 -18.63 48.32
C ARG A 122 23.22 -18.59 46.88
N ILE A 123 24.18 -19.42 46.51
CA ILE A 123 24.70 -19.51 45.14
C ILE A 123 23.62 -19.99 44.18
N TRP A 124 22.88 -21.02 44.57
CA TRP A 124 21.77 -21.52 43.73
C TRP A 124 20.69 -20.48 43.50
N LEU A 125 20.24 -19.77 44.52
CA LEU A 125 19.25 -18.71 44.39
C LEU A 125 19.77 -17.60 43.47
N HIS A 126 21.01 -17.18 43.62
CA HIS A 126 21.58 -16.13 42.81
C HIS A 126 21.73 -16.55 41.33
N LEU A 127 22.06 -17.81 41.04
CA LEU A 127 22.10 -18.32 39.70
C LEU A 127 20.68 -18.44 39.11
N GLN A 128 19.72 -18.85 39.93
CA GLN A 128 18.31 -18.96 39.54
C GLN A 128 17.72 -17.58 39.16
N ASP A 129 18.03 -16.53 39.97
CA ASP A 129 17.61 -15.16 39.67
C ASP A 129 18.21 -14.67 38.33
N ARG A 130 19.50 -14.94 38.08
CA ARG A 130 20.14 -14.56 36.80
C ARG A 130 19.55 -15.25 35.60
N LEU A 131 19.09 -16.50 35.74
CA LEU A 131 18.41 -17.22 34.65
C LEU A 131 17.03 -16.61 34.37
N ASN A 132 16.30 -16.22 35.41
CA ASN A 132 15.03 -15.53 35.29
C ASN A 132 15.20 -14.13 34.63
N ASP A 133 16.19 -13.34 35.10
CA ASP A 133 16.53 -12.05 34.48
C ASP A 133 16.87 -12.21 32.96
N GLY A 134 17.63 -13.27 32.63
CA GLY A 134 17.98 -13.59 31.25
C GLY A 134 16.75 -13.94 30.40
N TYR A 135 15.81 -14.68 30.99
CA TYR A 135 14.53 -15.00 30.33
C TYR A 135 13.71 -13.75 30.05
N ASP A 136 13.55 -12.87 31.05
CA ASP A 136 12.79 -11.64 30.92
C ASP A 136 13.44 -10.71 29.87
N LEU A 137 14.77 -10.60 29.89
CA LEU A 137 15.52 -9.81 28.91
C LEU A 137 15.37 -10.36 27.49
N ASN A 138 15.39 -11.67 27.31
CA ASN A 138 15.24 -12.31 26.01
C ASN A 138 13.81 -12.13 25.45
N ASN A 139 12.80 -12.27 26.33
CA ASN A 139 11.41 -12.00 25.96
C ASN A 139 11.20 -10.54 25.55
N LEU A 140 11.71 -9.59 26.35
CA LEU A 140 11.63 -8.17 26.05
C LEU A 140 12.35 -7.83 24.74
N SER A 141 13.52 -8.41 24.50
CA SER A 141 14.27 -8.26 23.25
C SER A 141 13.45 -8.76 22.05
N SER A 142 12.84 -9.93 22.19
CA SER A 142 12.00 -10.53 21.14
C SER A 142 10.75 -9.69 20.85
N GLU A 143 10.13 -9.13 21.87
CA GLU A 143 9.01 -8.21 21.76
C GLU A 143 9.40 -6.91 21.05
N ILE A 144 10.55 -6.32 21.43
CA ILE A 144 11.10 -5.12 20.77
C ILE A 144 11.35 -5.38 19.29
N VAL A 145 11.99 -6.49 18.93
CA VAL A 145 12.24 -6.84 17.53
C VAL A 145 10.92 -6.95 16.76
N ARG A 146 9.94 -7.66 17.30
CA ARG A 146 8.62 -7.79 16.68
C ARG A 146 7.93 -6.45 16.49
N ASN A 147 7.96 -5.57 17.49
CA ASN A 147 7.37 -4.24 17.40
C ASN A 147 8.10 -3.38 16.35
N TYR A 148 9.42 -3.53 16.25
CA TYR A 148 10.22 -2.84 15.22
C TYR A 148 9.87 -3.30 13.80
N GLU A 149 9.70 -4.61 13.58
CA GLU A 149 9.28 -5.18 12.31
C GLU A 149 7.88 -4.68 11.91
N GLU A 150 6.93 -4.66 12.86
CA GLU A 150 5.58 -4.14 12.66
C GLU A 150 5.60 -2.66 12.27
N LEU A 151 6.36 -1.83 12.98
CA LEU A 151 6.52 -0.41 12.66
C LEU A 151 7.16 -0.20 11.27
N ALA A 152 8.17 -0.98 10.91
CA ALA A 152 8.82 -0.88 9.61
C ALA A 152 7.87 -1.25 8.47
N LEU A 153 7.03 -2.27 8.64
CA LEU A 153 6.01 -2.66 7.67
C LEU A 153 4.98 -1.54 7.46
N LEU A 154 4.46 -0.96 8.55
CA LEU A 154 3.48 0.13 8.48
C LEU A 154 4.08 1.41 7.87
N TYR A 155 5.30 1.77 8.26
CA TYR A 155 6.00 2.93 7.69
C TYR A 155 6.19 2.78 6.17
N ASN A 156 6.67 1.63 5.71
CA ASN A 156 6.85 1.37 4.28
C ASN A 156 5.51 1.41 3.52
N LEU A 157 4.44 0.87 4.11
CA LEU A 157 3.11 0.94 3.52
C LEU A 157 2.61 2.39 3.41
N SER A 158 2.72 3.16 4.50
CA SER A 158 2.31 4.57 4.54
C SER A 158 3.04 5.41 3.48
N MET A 159 4.37 5.21 3.33
CA MET A 159 5.16 5.88 2.30
C MET A 159 4.71 5.52 0.88
N ARG A 160 4.40 4.24 0.62
CA ARG A 160 3.92 3.78 -0.70
C ARG A 160 2.53 4.31 -1.03
N LEU A 161 1.65 4.37 -0.05
CA LEU A 161 0.27 4.84 -0.20
C LEU A 161 0.17 6.36 -0.30
N GLY A 162 0.97 7.09 0.48
CA GLY A 162 0.89 8.56 0.57
C GLY A 162 1.19 9.30 -0.73
N ALA A 163 1.91 8.68 -1.66
CA ALA A 163 2.25 9.26 -2.96
C ALA A 163 1.27 8.88 -4.10
N GLN A 164 0.21 8.11 -3.82
CA GLN A 164 -0.66 7.54 -4.85
C GLN A 164 -2.04 8.20 -4.86
N PRO A 165 -2.38 8.96 -5.91
CA PRO A 165 -3.74 9.47 -6.11
C PRO A 165 -4.66 8.44 -6.81
N ASP A 166 -4.11 7.42 -7.47
CA ASP A 166 -4.87 6.40 -8.20
C ASP A 166 -5.37 5.31 -7.25
N LEU A 167 -6.69 5.22 -7.09
CA LEU A 167 -7.37 4.24 -6.26
C LEU A 167 -7.03 2.80 -6.63
N ASN A 168 -6.93 2.47 -7.91
CA ASN A 168 -6.59 1.10 -8.36
C ASN A 168 -5.19 0.71 -7.89
N ARG A 169 -4.25 1.66 -7.92
CA ARG A 169 -2.90 1.42 -7.45
C ARG A 169 -2.85 1.28 -5.92
N ILE A 170 -3.66 2.06 -5.20
CA ILE A 170 -3.83 1.91 -3.74
C ILE A 170 -4.31 0.50 -3.40
N TYR A 171 -5.37 -0.01 -4.06
CA TYR A 171 -5.86 -1.37 -3.82
C TYR A 171 -4.80 -2.43 -4.10
N GLN A 172 -4.01 -2.27 -5.15
CA GLN A 172 -2.91 -3.19 -5.47
C GLN A 172 -1.83 -3.19 -4.38
N ILE A 173 -1.40 -2.02 -3.91
CA ILE A 173 -0.40 -1.89 -2.84
C ILE A 173 -0.88 -2.55 -1.55
N VAL A 174 -2.15 -2.33 -1.18
CA VAL A 174 -2.77 -2.96 -0.01
C VAL A 174 -2.80 -4.48 -0.17
N ALA A 175 -3.19 -4.97 -1.34
CA ALA A 175 -3.24 -6.41 -1.63
C ALA A 175 -1.85 -7.06 -1.56
N GLU A 176 -0.84 -6.45 -2.17
CA GLU A 176 0.56 -6.90 -2.10
C GLU A 176 1.04 -6.99 -0.64
N GLN A 177 0.70 -5.98 0.18
CA GLN A 177 1.07 -5.95 1.59
C GLN A 177 0.38 -7.04 2.41
N VAL A 178 -0.92 -7.22 2.23
CA VAL A 178 -1.69 -8.29 2.90
C VAL A 178 -1.15 -9.66 2.52
N GLN A 179 -0.91 -9.92 1.22
CA GLN A 179 -0.38 -11.20 0.75
C GLN A 179 1.05 -11.47 1.23
N SER A 180 1.85 -10.43 1.52
CA SER A 180 3.17 -10.63 2.12
C SER A 180 3.11 -11.14 3.57
N ILE A 181 2.03 -10.82 4.30
CA ILE A 181 1.80 -11.24 5.69
C ILE A 181 1.03 -12.56 5.75
N LEU A 182 0.03 -12.71 4.89
CA LEU A 182 -0.84 -13.88 4.81
C LEU A 182 -0.76 -14.49 3.39
N PRO A 183 0.35 -15.15 3.07
CA PRO A 183 0.52 -15.77 1.75
C PRO A 183 -0.51 -16.87 1.53
N ASP A 184 -0.80 -17.15 0.25
CA ASP A 184 -1.74 -18.19 -0.20
C ASP A 184 -3.18 -18.04 0.30
N SER A 185 -3.54 -16.89 0.90
CA SER A 185 -4.91 -16.57 1.31
C SER A 185 -5.65 -15.82 0.21
N ASN A 186 -6.96 -16.06 0.08
CA ASN A 186 -7.80 -15.24 -0.79
C ASN A 186 -8.03 -13.86 -0.16
N LEU A 187 -8.05 -12.83 -0.99
CA LEU A 187 -8.24 -11.44 -0.56
C LEU A 187 -9.31 -10.75 -1.38
N ALA A 188 -10.15 -9.98 -0.74
CA ALA A 188 -11.04 -9.02 -1.40
C ALA A 188 -11.05 -7.68 -0.66
N ILE A 189 -10.94 -6.59 -1.40
CA ILE A 189 -11.11 -5.22 -0.94
C ILE A 189 -12.44 -4.74 -1.49
N LEU A 190 -13.37 -4.39 -0.61
CA LEU A 190 -14.70 -3.95 -0.98
C LEU A 190 -14.95 -2.55 -0.41
N LEU A 191 -15.62 -1.70 -1.18
CA LEU A 191 -16.03 -0.37 -0.74
C LEU A 191 -17.54 -0.24 -0.71
N VAL A 192 -18.03 0.62 0.17
CA VAL A 192 -19.43 0.97 0.30
C VAL A 192 -19.82 1.91 -0.84
N ASP A 193 -20.86 1.56 -1.57
CA ASP A 193 -21.59 2.42 -2.48
C ASP A 193 -22.86 2.88 -1.76
N GLU A 194 -22.82 4.08 -1.16
CA GLU A 194 -23.94 4.62 -0.40
C GLU A 194 -25.17 4.86 -1.28
N ALA A 195 -24.98 5.22 -2.56
CA ALA A 195 -26.09 5.51 -3.48
C ALA A 195 -26.84 4.24 -3.93
N ALA A 196 -26.11 3.12 -4.07
CA ALA A 196 -26.67 1.83 -4.43
C ALA A 196 -27.08 0.99 -3.21
N GLU A 197 -26.73 1.39 -1.98
CA GLU A 197 -26.84 0.60 -0.74
C GLU A 197 -26.16 -0.77 -0.85
N GLU A 198 -25.00 -0.82 -1.54
CA GLU A 198 -24.23 -2.02 -1.80
C GLU A 198 -22.80 -1.90 -1.31
N ILE A 199 -22.16 -3.04 -1.14
CA ILE A 199 -20.72 -3.17 -0.91
C ILE A 199 -20.13 -3.80 -2.17
N VAL A 200 -19.25 -3.07 -2.87
CA VAL A 200 -18.74 -3.45 -4.20
C VAL A 200 -17.27 -3.82 -4.11
N SER A 201 -16.92 -4.99 -4.63
CA SER A 201 -15.52 -5.40 -4.71
C SER A 201 -14.75 -4.53 -5.70
N GLN A 202 -13.69 -3.89 -5.23
CA GLN A 202 -12.76 -3.10 -6.03
C GLN A 202 -11.59 -3.95 -6.54
N LEU A 203 -11.14 -4.87 -5.68
CA LEU A 203 -10.11 -5.85 -6.01
C LEU A 203 -10.46 -7.17 -5.32
N ALA A 204 -10.40 -8.28 -6.06
CA ALA A 204 -10.47 -9.62 -5.50
C ALA A 204 -9.42 -10.51 -6.17
N VAL A 205 -8.65 -11.24 -5.37
CA VAL A 205 -7.61 -12.17 -5.82
C VAL A 205 -7.68 -13.47 -5.05
N ASP A 206 -7.31 -14.56 -5.71
CA ASP A 206 -7.13 -15.85 -5.05
C ASP A 206 -5.77 -15.95 -4.34
N GLY A 207 -5.54 -17.04 -3.62
CA GLY A 207 -4.27 -17.29 -2.91
C GLY A 207 -3.04 -17.35 -3.84
N LYS A 208 -3.23 -17.47 -5.15
CA LYS A 208 -2.16 -17.44 -6.15
C LYS A 208 -1.99 -16.07 -6.81
N GLY A 209 -2.78 -15.09 -6.40
CA GLY A 209 -2.75 -13.73 -6.95
C GLY A 209 -3.55 -13.54 -8.24
N HIS A 210 -4.32 -14.54 -8.71
CA HIS A 210 -5.16 -14.37 -9.87
C HIS A 210 -6.39 -13.51 -9.53
N ARG A 211 -6.69 -12.54 -10.39
CA ARG A 211 -7.89 -11.71 -10.24
C ARG A 211 -9.16 -12.53 -10.37
N ARG A 212 -10.11 -12.27 -9.49
CA ARG A 212 -11.47 -12.80 -9.54
C ARG A 212 -12.42 -11.79 -10.15
N PRO A 213 -13.56 -12.24 -10.73
CA PRO A 213 -14.60 -11.34 -11.20
C PRO A 213 -15.11 -10.43 -10.08
N PRO A 214 -15.50 -9.18 -10.39
CA PRO A 214 -16.11 -8.30 -9.41
C PRO A 214 -17.46 -8.86 -8.93
N PHE A 215 -17.77 -8.62 -7.66
CA PHE A 215 -19.03 -9.02 -7.05
C PHE A 215 -19.56 -7.92 -6.13
N ARG A 216 -20.83 -8.02 -5.77
CA ARG A 216 -21.55 -7.05 -4.92
C ARG A 216 -22.27 -7.77 -3.80
N LEU A 217 -22.39 -7.10 -2.66
CA LEU A 217 -23.12 -7.55 -1.46
C LEU A 217 -24.05 -6.43 -1.02
N LYS A 218 -25.18 -6.76 -0.44
CA LYS A 218 -26.07 -5.75 0.14
C LYS A 218 -25.54 -5.29 1.49
N LEU A 219 -25.74 -4.01 1.81
CA LEU A 219 -25.41 -3.46 3.14
C LEU A 219 -26.14 -4.26 4.23
N GLY A 220 -25.43 -4.54 5.33
CA GLY A 220 -25.96 -5.31 6.47
C GLY A 220 -26.13 -6.80 6.23
N GLN A 221 -25.89 -7.30 5.02
CA GLN A 221 -26.06 -8.71 4.69
C GLN A 221 -24.73 -9.48 4.87
N GLY A 222 -24.82 -10.62 5.52
CA GLY A 222 -23.67 -11.50 5.71
C GLY A 222 -22.71 -11.00 6.79
N ILE A 223 -21.61 -11.74 6.98
CA ILE A 223 -20.54 -11.39 7.92
C ILE A 223 -19.92 -10.04 7.52
N THR A 224 -19.59 -9.90 6.24
CA THR A 224 -19.01 -8.67 5.68
C THR A 224 -19.93 -7.45 5.88
N GLY A 225 -21.24 -7.60 5.62
CA GLY A 225 -22.20 -6.52 5.82
C GLY A 225 -22.36 -6.11 7.28
N GLN A 226 -22.26 -7.06 8.21
CA GLN A 226 -22.26 -6.78 9.65
C GLN A 226 -21.00 -6.01 10.07
N VAL A 227 -19.81 -6.37 9.56
CA VAL A 227 -18.58 -5.64 9.83
C VAL A 227 -18.67 -4.19 9.34
N VAL A 228 -19.23 -3.97 8.15
CA VAL A 228 -19.45 -2.63 7.63
C VAL A 228 -20.45 -1.84 8.50
N ALA A 229 -21.56 -2.47 8.91
CA ALA A 229 -22.60 -1.81 9.70
C ALA A 229 -22.15 -1.47 11.14
N THR A 230 -21.29 -2.30 11.73
CA THR A 230 -20.86 -2.14 13.14
C THR A 230 -19.52 -1.44 13.29
N GLY A 231 -18.70 -1.39 12.24
CA GLY A 231 -17.32 -0.91 12.31
C GLY A 231 -16.37 -1.82 13.10
N HIS A 232 -16.83 -3.02 13.51
CA HIS A 232 -16.03 -3.95 14.29
C HIS A 232 -15.51 -5.10 13.42
N PRO A 233 -14.22 -5.43 13.49
CA PRO A 233 -13.67 -6.55 12.74
C PRO A 233 -14.17 -7.89 13.28
N SER A 234 -14.15 -8.93 12.43
CA SER A 234 -14.60 -10.27 12.78
C SER A 234 -13.64 -11.35 12.30
N ILE A 235 -13.39 -12.35 13.15
CA ILE A 235 -12.72 -13.60 12.80
C ILE A 235 -13.74 -14.71 12.88
N VAL A 236 -13.93 -15.47 11.79
CA VAL A 236 -14.85 -16.59 11.72
C VAL A 236 -14.07 -17.82 11.23
N CYS A 237 -13.87 -18.80 12.13
CA CYS A 237 -13.11 -20.03 11.83
C CYS A 237 -13.88 -20.99 10.91
N ASN A 238 -15.22 -21.02 11.03
CA ASN A 238 -16.10 -21.78 10.14
C ASN A 238 -17.29 -20.93 9.74
N VAL A 239 -17.27 -20.41 8.51
CA VAL A 239 -18.34 -19.52 8.02
C VAL A 239 -19.69 -20.21 7.91
N HIS A 240 -19.74 -21.52 7.68
CA HIS A 240 -20.99 -22.29 7.54
C HIS A 240 -21.77 -22.41 8.85
N GLU A 241 -21.11 -22.25 9.99
CA GLU A 241 -21.75 -22.25 11.31
C GLU A 241 -22.20 -20.85 11.75
N HIS A 242 -21.80 -19.81 11.01
CA HIS A 242 -22.13 -18.43 11.38
C HIS A 242 -23.55 -18.08 10.93
N PRO A 243 -24.43 -17.56 11.83
CA PRO A 243 -25.84 -17.27 11.51
C PRO A 243 -26.04 -16.28 10.37
N GLY A 244 -25.04 -15.41 10.15
CA GLY A 244 -25.04 -14.42 9.07
C GLY A 244 -24.36 -14.88 7.80
N PHE A 245 -24.04 -16.17 7.65
CA PHE A 245 -23.36 -16.63 6.44
C PHE A 245 -24.26 -16.51 5.20
N VAL A 246 -23.71 -15.93 4.15
CA VAL A 246 -24.31 -15.87 2.82
C VAL A 246 -23.35 -16.58 1.86
N GLU A 247 -23.89 -17.49 1.08
CA GLU A 247 -23.10 -18.27 0.13
C GLU A 247 -22.35 -17.36 -0.84
N ALA A 248 -21.03 -17.51 -0.87
CA ALA A 248 -20.16 -16.75 -1.77
C ALA A 248 -20.13 -17.44 -3.15
N SER A 249 -19.73 -16.69 -4.17
CA SER A 249 -19.55 -17.24 -5.53
C SER A 249 -18.38 -18.24 -5.65
N TYR A 250 -17.65 -18.47 -4.57
CA TYR A 250 -16.55 -19.42 -4.45
C TYR A 250 -16.52 -20.02 -3.03
N PRO A 251 -15.96 -21.22 -2.85
CA PRO A 251 -15.87 -21.86 -1.53
C PRO A 251 -15.08 -20.98 -0.56
N VAL A 252 -15.63 -20.76 0.62
CA VAL A 252 -15.00 -20.07 1.75
C VAL A 252 -15.27 -20.89 3.00
N THR A 253 -14.21 -21.22 3.75
CA THR A 253 -14.30 -21.99 4.99
C THR A 253 -14.11 -21.08 6.21
N SER A 254 -13.09 -20.21 6.16
CA SER A 254 -12.75 -19.30 7.24
C SER A 254 -12.64 -17.86 6.70
N LEU A 255 -12.95 -16.87 7.53
CA LEU A 255 -12.97 -15.47 7.13
C LEU A 255 -12.41 -14.56 8.24
N LEU A 256 -11.48 -13.71 7.87
CA LEU A 256 -11.08 -12.52 8.60
C LEU A 256 -11.61 -11.30 7.83
N SER A 257 -12.52 -10.56 8.45
CA SER A 257 -13.16 -9.37 7.87
C SER A 257 -12.83 -8.14 8.71
N VAL A 258 -12.18 -7.14 8.10
CA VAL A 258 -11.65 -5.97 8.80
C VAL A 258 -12.16 -4.70 8.14
N PRO A 259 -12.80 -3.76 8.88
CA PRO A 259 -13.32 -2.53 8.31
C PRO A 259 -12.20 -1.58 7.87
N ILE A 260 -12.39 -0.95 6.72
CA ILE A 260 -11.63 0.19 6.24
C ILE A 260 -12.38 1.43 6.72
N ALA A 261 -11.91 2.08 7.79
CA ALA A 261 -12.68 3.15 8.45
C ALA A 261 -11.82 4.34 8.85
N ILE A 262 -12.43 5.53 8.83
CA ILE A 262 -11.86 6.78 9.34
C ILE A 262 -12.82 7.33 10.41
N GLY A 263 -12.38 7.29 11.67
CA GLY A 263 -13.23 7.60 12.79
C GLY A 263 -14.43 6.64 12.84
N GLU A 264 -15.65 7.18 12.81
CA GLU A 264 -16.89 6.38 12.81
C GLU A 264 -17.36 6.01 11.39
N LYS A 265 -16.78 6.58 10.33
CA LYS A 265 -17.16 6.33 8.94
C LYS A 265 -16.46 5.10 8.40
N VAL A 266 -17.22 4.06 8.09
CA VAL A 266 -16.73 2.85 7.40
C VAL A 266 -16.82 3.08 5.89
N LEU A 267 -15.67 3.11 5.22
CA LEU A 267 -15.53 3.26 3.76
C LEU A 267 -15.67 1.93 3.04
N GLY A 268 -15.36 0.82 3.72
CA GLY A 268 -15.35 -0.50 3.12
C GLY A 268 -14.80 -1.55 4.06
N VAL A 269 -14.31 -2.64 3.49
CA VAL A 269 -13.83 -3.81 4.25
C VAL A 269 -12.74 -4.55 3.48
N ILE A 270 -11.76 -5.07 4.20
CA ILE A 270 -10.80 -6.06 3.72
C ILE A 270 -11.27 -7.42 4.21
N ASN A 271 -11.55 -8.31 3.28
CA ASN A 271 -11.88 -9.70 3.55
C ASN A 271 -10.72 -10.60 3.16
N ILE A 272 -10.28 -11.46 4.07
CA ILE A 272 -9.25 -12.47 3.84
C ILE A 272 -9.86 -13.82 4.19
N SER A 273 -9.82 -14.77 3.27
CA SER A 273 -10.39 -16.11 3.50
C SER A 273 -9.39 -17.22 3.24
N ASP A 274 -9.61 -18.32 3.92
CA ASP A 274 -8.90 -19.58 3.73
C ASP A 274 -7.38 -19.43 3.84
N LYS A 275 -6.90 -19.15 5.06
CA LYS A 275 -5.48 -19.05 5.38
C LYS A 275 -4.73 -20.31 4.95
N ALA A 276 -3.50 -20.13 4.47
CA ALA A 276 -2.65 -21.22 3.99
C ALA A 276 -2.65 -22.45 4.90
N HIS A 277 -2.68 -23.64 4.30
CA HIS A 277 -2.69 -24.93 5.00
C HIS A 277 -3.85 -25.14 5.99
N GLY A 278 -4.98 -24.43 5.82
CA GLY A 278 -6.13 -24.54 6.74
C GLY A 278 -5.86 -24.01 8.16
N ALA A 279 -4.84 -23.16 8.32
CA ALA A 279 -4.55 -22.55 9.61
C ALA A 279 -5.63 -21.54 10.01
N GLU A 280 -5.91 -21.43 11.29
CA GLU A 280 -6.86 -20.44 11.82
C GLU A 280 -6.28 -19.02 11.80
N PHE A 281 -7.16 -18.04 11.63
CA PHE A 281 -6.79 -16.63 11.83
C PHE A 281 -6.60 -16.35 13.32
N THR A 282 -5.56 -15.58 13.64
CA THR A 282 -5.20 -15.24 15.01
C THR A 282 -5.51 -13.79 15.33
N THR A 283 -5.50 -13.43 16.62
CA THR A 283 -5.60 -12.02 17.06
C THR A 283 -4.43 -11.18 16.56
N TYR A 284 -3.27 -11.79 16.30
CA TYR A 284 -2.12 -11.11 15.70
C TYR A 284 -2.37 -10.78 14.22
N ASP A 285 -2.93 -11.72 13.44
CA ASP A 285 -3.36 -11.44 12.06
C ASP A 285 -4.37 -10.29 12.04
N LEU A 286 -5.36 -10.33 12.92
CA LEU A 286 -6.36 -9.26 13.05
C LEU A 286 -5.70 -7.91 13.33
N LYS A 287 -4.76 -7.85 14.28
CA LYS A 287 -4.05 -6.61 14.63
C LYS A 287 -3.31 -6.02 13.43
N LEU A 288 -2.54 -6.84 12.70
CA LEU A 288 -1.77 -6.40 11.54
C LEU A 288 -2.68 -5.94 10.39
N ILE A 289 -3.71 -6.70 10.07
CA ILE A 289 -4.63 -6.34 8.99
C ILE A 289 -5.46 -5.09 9.36
N SER A 290 -5.81 -4.92 10.65
CA SER A 290 -6.48 -3.69 11.10
C SER A 290 -5.58 -2.45 10.94
N ALA A 291 -4.29 -2.57 11.20
CA ALA A 291 -3.34 -1.48 10.99
C ALA A 291 -3.19 -1.14 9.49
N ILE A 292 -3.12 -2.17 8.61
CA ILE A 292 -3.12 -1.97 7.16
C ILE A 292 -4.43 -1.32 6.68
N ALA A 293 -5.58 -1.76 7.20
CA ALA A 293 -6.87 -1.21 6.84
C ALA A 293 -7.01 0.27 7.24
N ALA A 294 -6.45 0.67 8.38
CA ALA A 294 -6.43 2.07 8.82
C ALA A 294 -5.58 2.95 7.87
N GLU A 295 -4.38 2.51 7.49
CA GLU A 295 -3.54 3.21 6.51
C GLU A 295 -4.22 3.27 5.12
N ALA A 296 -4.82 2.16 4.70
CA ALA A 296 -5.58 2.08 3.46
C ALA A 296 -6.78 3.04 3.45
N ALA A 297 -7.48 3.19 4.57
CA ALA A 297 -8.62 4.08 4.70
C ALA A 297 -8.24 5.53 4.39
N VAL A 298 -7.15 6.02 4.98
CA VAL A 298 -6.64 7.38 4.74
C VAL A 298 -6.25 7.56 3.27
N ALA A 299 -5.54 6.60 2.69
CA ALA A 299 -5.12 6.68 1.29
C ALA A 299 -6.31 6.65 0.32
N ILE A 300 -7.29 5.77 0.56
CA ILE A 300 -8.52 5.66 -0.27
C ILE A 300 -9.33 6.96 -0.21
N GLU A 301 -9.55 7.51 0.99
CA GLU A 301 -10.30 8.77 1.13
C GLU A 301 -9.58 9.94 0.46
N ASN A 302 -8.25 10.03 0.62
CA ASN A 302 -7.44 11.03 -0.08
C ASN A 302 -7.54 10.88 -1.62
N GLY A 303 -7.43 9.65 -2.13
CA GLY A 303 -7.59 9.38 -3.56
C GLY A 303 -8.99 9.75 -4.08
N ARG A 304 -10.05 9.44 -3.31
CA ARG A 304 -11.43 9.80 -3.62
C ARG A 304 -11.62 11.32 -3.65
N LEU A 305 -11.17 12.01 -2.62
CA LEU A 305 -11.25 13.48 -2.53
C LEU A 305 -10.46 14.15 -3.65
N PHE A 306 -9.29 13.63 -4.00
CA PHE A 306 -8.51 14.14 -5.13
C PHE A 306 -9.29 13.99 -6.45
N GLY A 307 -9.92 12.84 -6.67
CA GLY A 307 -10.79 12.60 -7.83
C GLY A 307 -11.97 13.59 -7.87
N GLU A 308 -12.68 13.77 -6.77
CA GLU A 308 -13.81 14.70 -6.65
C GLU A 308 -13.40 16.16 -6.94
N VAL A 309 -12.26 16.61 -6.40
CA VAL A 309 -11.73 17.96 -6.66
C VAL A 309 -11.37 18.11 -8.13
N LYS A 310 -10.75 17.09 -8.76
CA LYS A 310 -10.43 17.08 -10.20
C LYS A 310 -11.71 17.20 -11.04
N ASP A 311 -12.73 16.41 -10.73
CA ASP A 311 -14.00 16.41 -11.46
C ASP A 311 -14.77 17.73 -11.30
N LEU A 312 -14.79 18.27 -10.08
CA LEU A 312 -15.38 19.59 -9.81
C LEU A 312 -14.67 20.69 -10.61
N PHE A 313 -13.34 20.66 -10.63
CA PHE A 313 -12.54 21.61 -11.37
C PHE A 313 -12.82 21.56 -12.88
N LEU A 314 -12.82 20.35 -13.46
CA LEU A 314 -13.16 20.17 -14.89
C LEU A 314 -14.60 20.59 -15.20
N SER A 315 -15.54 20.32 -14.31
CA SER A 315 -16.94 20.74 -14.46
C SER A 315 -17.09 22.27 -14.42
N ALA A 316 -16.35 22.94 -13.51
CA ALA A 316 -16.32 24.39 -13.45
C ALA A 316 -15.75 25.02 -14.74
N ILE A 317 -14.64 24.48 -15.26
CA ILE A 317 -14.07 24.92 -16.55
C ILE A 317 -15.09 24.73 -17.68
N LYS A 318 -15.70 23.54 -17.80
CA LYS A 318 -16.73 23.30 -18.81
C LYS A 318 -17.87 24.30 -18.72
N SER A 319 -18.34 24.60 -17.52
CA SER A 319 -19.41 25.58 -17.31
C SER A 319 -19.02 26.98 -17.75
N LEU A 320 -17.77 27.41 -17.48
CA LEU A 320 -17.25 28.71 -17.93
C LEU A 320 -17.12 28.77 -19.46
N VAL A 321 -16.60 27.72 -20.09
CA VAL A 321 -16.52 27.62 -21.57
C VAL A 321 -17.90 27.64 -22.19
N MET A 322 -18.86 26.88 -21.65
CA MET A 322 -20.26 26.94 -22.12
C MET A 322 -20.89 28.30 -21.98
N ALA A 323 -20.54 29.07 -20.94
CA ALA A 323 -21.02 30.45 -20.79
C ALA A 323 -20.41 31.38 -21.85
N ILE A 324 -19.20 31.16 -22.33
CA ILE A 324 -18.55 31.86 -23.42
C ILE A 324 -19.18 31.45 -24.76
N ASP A 325 -19.32 30.15 -24.99
CA ASP A 325 -19.99 29.55 -26.15
C ASP A 325 -21.44 30.08 -26.28
N ALA A 326 -22.14 30.32 -25.15
CA ALA A 326 -23.49 30.86 -25.14
C ALA A 326 -23.57 32.32 -25.64
N LYS A 327 -22.45 33.08 -25.64
CA LYS A 327 -22.40 34.39 -26.30
C LYS A 327 -22.35 34.31 -27.83
N ASP A 328 -21.86 33.20 -28.38
CA ASP A 328 -21.89 32.91 -29.79
C ASP A 328 -22.98 31.83 -30.05
N PRO A 329 -24.16 32.20 -30.60
CA PRO A 329 -25.31 31.28 -30.69
C PRO A 329 -25.07 29.94 -31.47
N TYR A 330 -23.93 29.82 -32.13
CA TYR A 330 -23.58 28.69 -32.99
C TYR A 330 -22.50 27.76 -32.39
N THR A 331 -21.92 28.17 -31.27
CA THR A 331 -20.82 27.41 -30.65
C THR A 331 -21.28 26.49 -29.52
N HIS A 332 -22.60 26.26 -29.39
CA HIS A 332 -23.10 25.33 -28.34
C HIS A 332 -22.40 23.98 -28.43
N LEU A 333 -21.69 23.61 -27.37
CA LEU A 333 -20.86 22.40 -27.25
C LEU A 333 -19.70 22.29 -28.28
N HIS A 334 -19.39 23.34 -29.03
CA HIS A 334 -18.27 23.34 -29.98
C HIS A 334 -16.96 22.99 -29.28
N SER A 335 -16.59 23.74 -28.26
CA SER A 335 -15.34 23.54 -27.51
C SER A 335 -15.28 22.15 -26.88
N VAL A 336 -16.43 21.57 -26.48
CA VAL A 336 -16.49 20.19 -25.95
C VAL A 336 -16.19 19.19 -27.08
N ARG A 337 -16.81 19.33 -28.27
CA ARG A 337 -16.55 18.42 -29.41
C ARG A 337 -15.12 18.53 -29.91
N VAL A 338 -14.58 19.74 -30.04
CA VAL A 338 -13.16 19.94 -30.40
C VAL A 338 -12.23 19.26 -29.42
N SER A 339 -12.52 19.36 -28.12
CA SER A 339 -11.78 18.67 -27.05
C SER A 339 -11.85 17.14 -27.22
N GLU A 340 -13.03 16.57 -27.51
CA GLU A 340 -13.23 15.12 -27.71
C GLU A 340 -12.53 14.62 -28.97
N PHE A 341 -12.63 15.34 -30.08
CA PHE A 341 -11.96 15.00 -31.33
C PHE A 341 -10.44 15.06 -31.17
N SER A 342 -9.92 16.11 -30.53
CA SER A 342 -8.49 16.27 -30.25
C SER A 342 -7.98 15.12 -29.38
N THR A 343 -8.75 14.72 -28.38
CA THR A 343 -8.44 13.56 -27.52
C THR A 343 -8.32 12.28 -28.32
N ALA A 344 -9.31 11.97 -29.18
CA ALA A 344 -9.30 10.78 -30.00
C ALA A 344 -8.09 10.72 -30.97
N VAL A 345 -7.71 11.87 -31.54
CA VAL A 345 -6.53 11.97 -32.41
C VAL A 345 -5.24 11.74 -31.61
N ALA A 346 -5.14 12.32 -30.40
CA ALA A 346 -3.98 12.16 -29.51
C ALA A 346 -3.77 10.68 -29.09
N GLU A 347 -4.87 9.96 -28.84
CA GLU A 347 -4.85 8.52 -28.52
C GLU A 347 -4.38 7.68 -29.72
N VAL A 348 -4.86 7.98 -30.93
CA VAL A 348 -4.43 7.30 -32.17
C VAL A 348 -2.94 7.53 -32.43
N LEU A 349 -2.43 8.71 -32.11
CA LEU A 349 -1.00 9.02 -32.21
C LEU A 349 -0.15 8.34 -31.12
N GLY A 350 -0.77 7.66 -30.15
CA GLY A 350 -0.07 6.95 -29.08
C GLY A 350 0.57 7.87 -28.04
N LEU A 351 0.04 9.06 -27.83
CA LEU A 351 0.55 10.00 -26.83
C LEU A 351 0.30 9.47 -25.42
N SER A 352 1.11 9.94 -24.45
CA SER A 352 0.98 9.54 -23.05
C SER A 352 -0.34 10.05 -22.45
N GLY A 353 -0.87 9.35 -21.43
CA GLY A 353 -2.11 9.75 -20.78
C GLY A 353 -2.13 11.20 -20.30
N ARG A 354 -0.99 11.75 -19.84
CA ARG A 354 -0.85 13.16 -19.46
C ARG A 354 -0.97 14.10 -20.66
N GLU A 355 -0.29 13.81 -21.75
CA GLU A 355 -0.37 14.61 -23.00
C GLU A 355 -1.79 14.60 -23.56
N VAL A 356 -2.48 13.45 -23.51
CA VAL A 356 -3.88 13.34 -23.94
C VAL A 356 -4.79 14.21 -23.08
N GLU A 357 -4.62 14.20 -21.73
CA GLU A 357 -5.39 15.07 -20.83
C GLU A 357 -5.11 16.56 -21.08
N ASP A 358 -3.86 16.93 -21.30
CA ASP A 358 -3.45 18.31 -21.58
C ASP A 358 -4.03 18.79 -22.93
N ILE A 359 -4.01 17.95 -23.97
CA ILE A 359 -4.64 18.24 -25.29
C ILE A 359 -6.16 18.38 -25.16
N LYS A 360 -6.81 17.52 -24.39
CA LYS A 360 -8.23 17.60 -24.07
C LYS A 360 -8.58 18.94 -23.46
N LEU A 361 -7.79 19.40 -22.51
CA LEU A 361 -8.00 20.66 -21.81
C LEU A 361 -7.71 21.86 -22.71
N ALA A 362 -6.66 21.79 -23.54
CA ALA A 362 -6.34 22.81 -24.51
C ALA A 362 -7.44 22.95 -25.57
N GLY A 363 -7.97 21.84 -26.09
CA GLY A 363 -9.11 21.84 -27.02
C GLY A 363 -10.38 22.41 -26.40
N LEU A 364 -10.60 22.19 -25.10
CA LEU A 364 -11.74 22.78 -24.39
C LEU A 364 -11.59 24.31 -24.23
N LEU A 365 -10.36 24.80 -24.02
CA LEU A 365 -10.04 26.18 -23.67
C LEU A 365 -9.58 27.02 -24.88
N HIS A 366 -9.47 26.43 -26.09
CA HIS A 366 -8.85 27.09 -27.24
C HIS A 366 -9.47 28.46 -27.53
N ASP A 367 -10.77 28.56 -27.48
CA ASP A 367 -11.57 29.72 -27.80
C ASP A 367 -11.90 30.66 -26.61
N ILE A 368 -11.34 30.42 -25.40
CA ILE A 368 -11.67 31.19 -24.20
C ILE A 368 -11.43 32.69 -24.37
N GLY A 369 -10.48 33.08 -25.21
CA GLY A 369 -10.14 34.45 -25.52
C GLY A 369 -11.19 35.19 -26.33
N LYS A 370 -12.20 34.54 -26.89
CA LYS A 370 -13.35 35.21 -27.55
C LYS A 370 -14.11 36.14 -26.63
N ILE A 371 -14.00 35.94 -25.29
CA ILE A 371 -14.55 36.88 -24.30
C ILE A 371 -13.99 38.29 -24.46
N GLY A 372 -12.77 38.45 -24.99
CA GLY A 372 -12.11 39.72 -25.24
C GLY A 372 -12.47 40.37 -26.61
N VAL A 373 -13.18 39.63 -27.46
CA VAL A 373 -13.60 40.14 -28.77
C VAL A 373 -14.86 41.00 -28.59
N PRO A 374 -14.91 42.21 -29.19
CA PRO A 374 -16.11 43.06 -29.11
C PRO A 374 -17.34 42.34 -29.67
N GLU A 375 -18.48 42.46 -28.98
CA GLU A 375 -19.74 41.79 -29.33
C GLU A 375 -20.22 42.11 -30.76
N ARG A 376 -20.03 43.36 -31.22
CA ARG A 376 -20.33 43.82 -32.59
C ARG A 376 -19.56 43.05 -33.66
N VAL A 377 -18.41 42.49 -33.32
CA VAL A 377 -17.57 41.65 -34.22
C VAL A 377 -18.00 40.21 -34.12
N LEU A 378 -18.11 39.69 -32.88
CA LEU A 378 -18.44 38.31 -32.62
C LEU A 378 -19.84 37.92 -33.15
N LEU A 379 -20.85 38.78 -32.98
CA LEU A 379 -22.25 38.55 -33.35
C LEU A 379 -22.62 39.08 -34.74
N LYS A 380 -21.66 39.52 -35.53
CA LYS A 380 -21.94 40.05 -36.86
C LYS A 380 -22.48 38.99 -37.81
N THR A 381 -23.64 39.24 -38.42
CA THR A 381 -24.32 38.30 -39.32
C THR A 381 -23.84 38.36 -40.76
N GLY A 382 -22.92 39.27 -41.09
CA GLY A 382 -22.35 39.41 -42.45
C GLY A 382 -20.85 39.15 -42.47
N GLN A 383 -20.22 39.37 -43.63
CA GLN A 383 -18.76 39.28 -43.72
C GLN A 383 -18.09 40.32 -42.83
N LEU A 384 -17.01 39.94 -42.15
CA LEU A 384 -16.19 40.85 -41.37
C LEU A 384 -15.40 41.78 -42.31
N THR A 385 -15.27 43.07 -41.94
CA THR A 385 -14.31 43.96 -42.59
C THR A 385 -12.88 43.56 -42.24
N HIS A 386 -11.87 44.17 -42.87
CA HIS A 386 -10.47 43.92 -42.55
C HIS A 386 -10.15 44.24 -41.08
N GLU A 387 -10.66 45.36 -40.58
CA GLU A 387 -10.47 45.80 -39.20
C GLU A 387 -11.15 44.87 -38.21
N GLU A 388 -12.37 44.44 -38.52
CA GLU A 388 -13.10 43.46 -37.69
C GLU A 388 -12.44 42.10 -37.68
N TRP A 389 -11.86 41.64 -38.80
CA TRP A 389 -11.10 40.43 -38.91
C TRP A 389 -9.81 40.50 -38.10
N ASP A 390 -9.12 41.66 -38.08
CA ASP A 390 -7.95 41.89 -37.26
C ASP A 390 -8.29 41.88 -35.75
N GLU A 391 -9.47 42.35 -35.35
CA GLU A 391 -9.95 42.17 -33.97
C GLU A 391 -10.24 40.71 -33.65
N MET A 392 -10.88 39.96 -34.55
CA MET A 392 -11.15 38.53 -34.36
C MET A 392 -9.87 37.73 -34.20
N LYS A 393 -8.83 37.98 -34.99
CA LYS A 393 -7.53 37.33 -34.91
C LYS A 393 -6.78 37.52 -33.58
N LYS A 394 -7.25 38.41 -32.72
CA LYS A 394 -6.63 38.64 -31.41
C LYS A 394 -7.07 37.62 -30.35
N HIS A 395 -8.15 36.85 -30.58
CA HIS A 395 -8.63 35.93 -29.53
C HIS A 395 -7.61 34.90 -29.07
N PRO A 396 -6.67 34.35 -29.90
CA PRO A 396 -5.66 33.43 -29.37
C PRO A 396 -4.70 34.16 -28.38
N LEU A 397 -4.42 35.43 -28.62
CA LEU A 397 -3.61 36.25 -27.70
C LEU A 397 -4.36 36.56 -26.40
N HIS A 398 -5.67 36.79 -26.48
CA HIS A 398 -6.50 36.96 -25.28
C HIS A 398 -6.59 35.61 -24.51
N SER A 399 -6.68 34.48 -25.21
CA SER A 399 -6.64 33.14 -24.58
C SER A 399 -5.35 32.95 -23.80
N VAL A 400 -4.19 33.31 -24.37
CA VAL A 400 -2.89 33.26 -23.67
C VAL A 400 -2.94 34.14 -22.39
N GLN A 401 -3.40 35.38 -22.48
CA GLN A 401 -3.48 36.27 -21.31
C GLN A 401 -4.32 35.68 -20.16
N ILE A 402 -5.39 34.98 -20.49
CA ILE A 402 -6.26 34.31 -19.50
C ILE A 402 -5.57 33.07 -18.92
N LEU A 403 -5.01 32.22 -19.77
CA LEU A 403 -4.45 30.94 -19.36
C LEU A 403 -3.17 31.13 -18.54
N GLU A 404 -2.33 32.09 -18.83
CA GLU A 404 -1.09 32.37 -18.08
C GLU A 404 -1.35 32.85 -16.64
N GLN A 405 -2.58 33.24 -16.28
CA GLN A 405 -2.93 33.54 -14.88
C GLN A 405 -2.98 32.29 -14.01
N VAL A 406 -3.05 31.11 -14.63
CA VAL A 406 -3.09 29.81 -13.94
C VAL A 406 -1.80 29.06 -14.26
N LYS A 407 -0.89 28.98 -13.29
CA LYS A 407 0.44 28.36 -13.44
C LYS A 407 0.40 26.98 -14.11
N GLN A 408 -0.63 26.20 -13.81
CA GLN A 408 -0.83 24.87 -14.38
C GLN A 408 -1.17 24.90 -15.87
N PHE A 409 -1.57 26.03 -16.44
CA PHE A 409 -1.99 26.20 -17.83
C PHE A 409 -0.95 26.91 -18.72
N GLU A 410 0.18 27.33 -18.17
CA GLU A 410 1.23 28.03 -18.96
C GLU A 410 1.65 27.26 -20.22
N HIS A 411 1.75 25.94 -20.13
CA HIS A 411 2.11 25.09 -21.28
C HIS A 411 0.97 25.00 -22.32
N LEU A 412 -0.31 25.01 -21.86
CA LEU A 412 -1.49 25.02 -22.74
C LEU A 412 -1.62 26.34 -23.47
N ALA A 413 -1.30 27.47 -22.81
CA ALA A 413 -1.33 28.78 -23.41
C ALA A 413 -0.52 28.87 -24.72
N LYS A 414 0.66 28.20 -24.74
CA LYS A 414 1.49 28.09 -25.94
C LYS A 414 0.81 27.32 -27.06
N TRP A 415 0.03 26.28 -26.73
CA TRP A 415 -0.67 25.47 -27.74
C TRP A 415 -1.88 26.20 -28.29
N VAL A 416 -2.66 26.85 -27.43
CA VAL A 416 -3.83 27.66 -27.81
C VAL A 416 -3.43 28.88 -28.63
N ARG A 417 -2.27 29.52 -28.34
CA ARG A 417 -1.74 30.61 -29.14
C ARG A 417 -1.65 30.28 -30.63
N HIS A 418 -1.27 29.04 -30.97
CA HIS A 418 -0.88 28.64 -32.32
C HIS A 418 -1.90 27.73 -33.02
N GLU A 419 -3.12 27.63 -32.52
CA GLU A 419 -4.18 26.76 -33.09
C GLU A 419 -4.65 27.20 -34.48
N HIS A 420 -4.48 28.47 -34.81
CA HIS A 420 -4.79 29.04 -36.12
C HIS A 420 -3.57 29.20 -37.03
N GLU A 421 -2.43 28.66 -36.62
CA GLU A 421 -1.32 28.53 -37.57
C GLU A 421 -1.63 27.50 -38.64
N ARG A 422 -1.09 27.74 -39.82
CA ARG A 422 -1.27 26.81 -40.94
C ARG A 422 0.03 26.12 -41.24
N TYR A 423 -0.06 24.90 -41.66
CA TYR A 423 1.12 24.09 -41.96
C TYR A 423 2.03 24.68 -43.02
N ASP A 424 1.45 25.51 -43.93
CA ASP A 424 2.13 26.28 -45.00
C ASP A 424 2.69 27.66 -44.55
N GLY A 425 2.64 28.01 -43.26
CA GLY A 425 3.15 29.27 -42.70
C GLY A 425 2.29 30.47 -42.97
N LYS A 426 1.08 30.34 -43.53
CA LYS A 426 0.16 31.45 -43.84
C LYS A 426 -0.90 31.67 -42.75
N GLY A 427 -0.66 31.11 -41.57
CA GLY A 427 -1.52 31.24 -40.41
C GLY A 427 -1.27 32.50 -39.58
N TYR A 428 -1.82 32.54 -38.38
CA TYR A 428 -1.65 33.60 -37.40
C TYR A 428 -1.62 33.02 -35.99
N PRO A 429 -1.05 33.68 -34.98
CA PRO A 429 -0.53 35.09 -34.99
C PRO A 429 0.93 35.21 -35.43
N ASP A 430 1.75 34.14 -35.38
CA ASP A 430 3.20 34.23 -35.52
C ASP A 430 3.71 33.76 -36.92
N GLY A 431 2.84 33.13 -37.74
CA GLY A 431 3.19 32.62 -39.08
C GLY A 431 4.13 31.42 -39.01
N LEU A 432 3.98 30.54 -38.03
CA LEU A 432 4.78 29.32 -37.89
C LEU A 432 4.45 28.34 -39.00
N GLU A 433 5.48 27.60 -39.48
CA GLU A 433 5.38 26.62 -40.57
C GLU A 433 5.77 25.23 -40.14
N GLY A 434 5.09 24.21 -40.62
CA GLY A 434 5.44 22.81 -40.45
C GLY A 434 5.54 22.38 -38.99
N ASP A 435 6.64 21.73 -38.64
CA ASP A 435 6.87 21.21 -37.28
C ASP A 435 7.25 22.29 -36.26
N ALA A 436 7.43 23.57 -36.67
CA ALA A 436 7.55 24.68 -35.74
C ALA A 436 6.24 24.95 -34.98
N ILE A 437 5.09 24.55 -35.56
CA ILE A 437 3.79 24.60 -34.91
C ILE A 437 3.72 23.47 -33.86
N PRO A 438 3.37 23.76 -32.59
CA PRO A 438 3.23 22.72 -31.57
C PRO A 438 2.29 21.60 -32.00
N LEU A 439 2.60 20.34 -31.69
CA LEU A 439 1.80 19.19 -32.06
C LEU A 439 0.34 19.31 -31.62
N ALA A 440 0.12 19.74 -30.36
CA ALA A 440 -1.23 19.94 -29.84
C ALA A 440 -2.01 21.01 -30.64
N SER A 441 -1.37 22.11 -31.06
CA SER A 441 -1.99 23.13 -31.90
C SER A 441 -2.42 22.56 -33.25
N ARG A 442 -1.58 21.74 -33.89
CA ARG A 442 -1.90 21.06 -35.16
C ARG A 442 -3.08 20.08 -35.00
N ILE A 443 -3.18 19.40 -33.85
CA ILE A 443 -4.30 18.49 -33.55
C ILE A 443 -5.59 19.31 -33.38
N ILE A 444 -5.56 20.38 -32.58
CA ILE A 444 -6.72 21.24 -32.32
C ILE A 444 -7.20 21.88 -33.61
N ALA A 445 -6.30 22.38 -34.46
CA ALA A 445 -6.65 22.99 -35.75
C ALA A 445 -7.45 22.07 -36.68
N VAL A 446 -7.11 20.78 -36.74
CA VAL A 446 -7.87 19.79 -37.55
C VAL A 446 -9.23 19.51 -36.91
N ALA A 447 -9.29 19.35 -35.58
CA ALA A 447 -10.51 19.09 -34.84
C ALA A 447 -11.50 20.27 -34.94
N ASP A 448 -11.01 21.52 -34.75
CA ASP A 448 -11.80 22.75 -34.91
C ASP A 448 -12.35 22.86 -36.34
N ALA A 449 -11.51 22.71 -37.36
CA ALA A 449 -11.95 22.79 -38.73
C ALA A 449 -13.03 21.75 -39.05
N PHE A 450 -12.89 20.50 -38.58
CA PHE A 450 -13.90 19.47 -38.76
C PHE A 450 -15.23 19.85 -38.12
N ASP A 451 -15.20 20.27 -36.84
CA ASP A 451 -16.42 20.71 -36.16
C ASP A 451 -17.04 21.92 -36.85
N ALA A 452 -16.22 22.89 -37.27
CA ALA A 452 -16.68 24.06 -38.02
C ALA A 452 -17.36 23.73 -39.33
N ILE A 453 -16.96 22.64 -40.04
CA ILE A 453 -17.54 22.20 -41.29
C ILE A 453 -18.83 21.40 -41.06
N THR A 454 -18.89 20.60 -40.03
CA THR A 454 -19.98 19.67 -39.72
C THR A 454 -21.08 20.26 -38.84
N SER A 455 -20.88 21.46 -38.28
CA SER A 455 -21.87 22.22 -37.50
C SER A 455 -22.56 23.28 -38.29
N ASP A 456 -23.82 23.63 -37.94
CA ASP A 456 -24.54 24.75 -38.51
C ASP A 456 -23.90 26.07 -38.04
N ARG A 457 -23.71 27.01 -38.98
CA ARG A 457 -23.24 28.35 -38.70
C ARG A 457 -24.19 29.39 -39.31
N TYR A 458 -24.17 30.65 -38.86
CA TYR A 458 -25.09 31.71 -39.27
C TYR A 458 -25.16 31.90 -40.78
N TYR A 459 -24.02 31.74 -41.46
CA TYR A 459 -23.95 31.97 -42.91
C TYR A 459 -23.88 30.67 -43.72
N ARG A 460 -23.87 29.47 -43.08
CA ARG A 460 -23.71 28.21 -43.78
C ARG A 460 -24.31 27.04 -43.01
N LYS A 461 -25.15 26.26 -43.67
CA LYS A 461 -25.63 24.98 -43.17
C LYS A 461 -24.46 23.98 -43.04
N ARG A 462 -24.55 23.07 -42.08
CA ARG A 462 -23.62 21.96 -41.90
C ARG A 462 -23.43 21.20 -43.20
N ARG A 463 -22.21 20.74 -43.47
CA ARG A 463 -21.91 19.80 -44.53
C ARG A 463 -21.90 18.35 -44.02
N PRO A 464 -22.17 17.37 -44.90
CA PRO A 464 -22.01 15.98 -44.53
C PRO A 464 -20.59 15.68 -44.06
N GLU A 465 -20.45 14.75 -43.09
CA GLU A 465 -19.13 14.34 -42.55
C GLU A 465 -18.15 13.91 -43.64
N GLN A 466 -18.61 13.15 -44.62
CA GLN A 466 -17.78 12.69 -45.76
C GLN A 466 -17.20 13.85 -46.57
N GLU A 467 -17.95 14.94 -46.73
CA GLU A 467 -17.46 16.14 -47.38
C GLU A 467 -16.42 16.86 -46.52
N ALA A 468 -16.65 16.91 -45.19
CA ALA A 468 -15.69 17.49 -44.25
C ALA A 468 -14.38 16.72 -44.25
N LEU A 469 -14.40 15.39 -44.19
CA LEU A 469 -13.21 14.52 -44.29
C LEU A 469 -12.44 14.76 -45.57
N LYS A 470 -13.15 14.89 -46.70
CA LYS A 470 -12.53 15.20 -47.99
C LYS A 470 -11.85 16.57 -47.97
N ILE A 471 -12.48 17.59 -47.39
CA ILE A 471 -11.89 18.92 -47.26
C ILE A 471 -10.60 18.87 -46.43
N LEU A 472 -10.58 18.13 -45.31
CA LEU A 472 -9.35 17.94 -44.53
C LEU A 472 -8.23 17.29 -45.36
N GLN A 473 -8.56 16.26 -46.16
CA GLN A 473 -7.61 15.58 -47.03
C GLN A 473 -7.08 16.49 -48.13
N ASP A 474 -7.96 17.26 -48.80
CA ASP A 474 -7.59 18.18 -49.87
C ASP A 474 -6.68 19.33 -49.41
N HIS A 475 -6.71 19.67 -48.09
CA HIS A 475 -5.91 20.69 -47.49
C HIS A 475 -4.73 20.15 -46.65
N ALA A 476 -4.49 18.86 -46.65
CA ALA A 476 -3.31 18.25 -46.06
C ALA A 476 -2.03 18.72 -46.74
N GLY A 477 -1.02 19.12 -45.98
CA GLY A 477 0.22 19.69 -46.47
C GLY A 477 0.15 21.21 -46.78
N THR A 478 -1.04 21.83 -46.67
CA THR A 478 -1.22 23.26 -46.80
C THR A 478 -1.78 23.90 -45.50
N GLN A 479 -3.05 23.74 -45.24
CA GLN A 479 -3.64 24.22 -43.99
C GLN A 479 -3.31 23.29 -42.83
N PHE A 480 -3.35 21.98 -43.04
CA PHE A 480 -3.24 20.96 -42.00
C PHE A 480 -1.99 20.10 -42.16
N ASP A 481 -1.47 19.61 -41.02
CA ASP A 481 -0.43 18.58 -41.01
C ASP A 481 -0.98 17.27 -41.59
N PRO A 482 -0.35 16.69 -42.64
CA PRO A 482 -0.78 15.44 -43.24
C PRO A 482 -0.85 14.27 -42.23
N LYS A 483 0.05 14.21 -41.27
CA LYS A 483 0.09 13.17 -40.24
C LYS A 483 -1.11 13.27 -39.31
N ILE A 484 -1.50 14.49 -38.95
CA ILE A 484 -2.65 14.71 -38.06
C ILE A 484 -3.95 14.41 -38.80
N VAL A 485 -4.06 14.80 -40.09
CA VAL A 485 -5.22 14.45 -40.91
C VAL A 485 -5.37 12.94 -41.01
N GLU A 486 -4.29 12.17 -41.23
CA GLU A 486 -4.38 10.71 -41.31
C GLU A 486 -4.78 10.10 -39.95
N ALA A 487 -4.25 10.61 -38.83
CA ALA A 487 -4.65 10.18 -37.48
C ALA A 487 -6.15 10.47 -37.23
N PHE A 488 -6.65 11.65 -37.66
CA PHE A 488 -8.07 12.00 -37.56
C PHE A 488 -8.96 11.04 -38.36
N LEU A 489 -8.57 10.75 -39.59
CA LEU A 489 -9.29 9.77 -40.45
C LEU A 489 -9.27 8.37 -39.82
N THR A 490 -8.20 8.00 -39.16
CA THR A 490 -8.11 6.72 -38.45
C THR A 490 -9.05 6.69 -37.27
N ALA A 491 -9.05 7.74 -36.42
CA ALA A 491 -9.99 7.89 -35.29
C ALA A 491 -11.46 7.81 -35.77
N HIS A 492 -11.77 8.43 -36.92
CA HIS A 492 -13.11 8.37 -37.52
C HIS A 492 -13.46 6.94 -37.95
N ARG A 493 -12.57 6.24 -38.66
CA ARG A 493 -12.78 4.84 -39.12
C ARG A 493 -12.98 3.86 -37.95
N GLU A 494 -12.32 4.11 -36.81
CA GLU A 494 -12.44 3.33 -35.60
C GLU A 494 -13.69 3.68 -34.76
N GLY A 495 -14.50 4.65 -35.21
CA GLY A 495 -15.71 5.08 -34.49
C GLY A 495 -15.46 5.81 -33.18
N ARG A 496 -14.25 6.40 -33.00
CA ARG A 496 -13.87 7.14 -31.79
C ARG A 496 -14.38 8.57 -31.80
N LEU A 497 -14.78 9.11 -32.98
CA LEU A 497 -15.34 10.45 -33.08
C LEU A 497 -16.86 10.35 -32.95
N GLN A 498 -17.38 10.70 -31.76
CA GLN A 498 -18.82 10.76 -31.53
C GLN A 498 -19.35 12.07 -32.11
N THR A 499 -19.89 12.00 -33.33
CA THR A 499 -20.70 13.08 -33.84
C THR A 499 -22.15 12.81 -33.40
N ASN A 500 -22.71 13.71 -32.58
CA ASN A 500 -24.12 13.63 -32.17
C ASN A 500 -25.03 13.78 -33.42
N SER A 501 -25.17 12.72 -34.18
CA SER A 501 -26.13 12.60 -35.28
C SER A 501 -27.43 11.91 -34.84
N SER A 502 -27.92 12.24 -33.62
CA SER A 502 -29.18 11.68 -33.12
C SER A 502 -29.91 12.72 -32.28
N SER A 503 -30.66 13.58 -32.96
CA SER A 503 -31.94 14.17 -32.50
C SER A 503 -32.60 14.94 -33.64
#